data_13d03f5910fc5778c0d9b1eef144acbd
#
_entry.id   13d03f5910fc5778c0d9b1eef144acbd
#
_cell.length_a   1.000
_cell.length_b   1.000
_cell.length_c   1.000
_cell.angle_alpha   90.00
_cell.angle_beta   90.00
_cell.angle_gamma   90.00
#
_symmetry.space_group_name_H-M   'P 1'
#
loop_
_entity.id
_entity.type
_entity.pdbx_description
1 polymer ?
#
loop_
_entity_poly.entity_id
_entity_poly.type
_entity_poly.pdbx_seq_one_letter_code
_entity_poly.pdbx_strand_id
1 'polypeptide(L)'
;RSATQIAAQLGIETKMVDGRRVTDAEMLKVVTMVYGGLVNKSIVAQLQARNINAMGLTGADLDIILSHKRQPNPIDFGFVGDVDKVDGKRLAQLISTGIVPIMAPLTHDGEGNLLNTNADTIAGEVAKALTPYYNISLIFCFEKAGVMQDIDDEESVIPHINAAAFNRL
;
A
#
# COMPACT_ATOMS: atom_id res chain seq x y z
N ARG A 1 -12.81 0.81 0.57
CA ARG A 1 -14.25 1.08 0.27
C ARG A 1 -14.49 1.21 -1.25
N SER A 2 -13.76 2.04 -1.99
CA SER A 2 -13.99 2.26 -3.43
C SER A 2 -13.92 0.98 -4.28
N ALA A 3 -12.90 0.13 -4.10
CA ALA A 3 -12.78 -1.12 -4.85
C ALA A 3 -13.96 -2.09 -4.58
N THR A 4 -14.43 -2.17 -3.32
CA THR A 4 -15.60 -2.99 -2.96
C THR A 4 -16.88 -2.48 -3.64
N GLN A 5 -17.08 -1.16 -3.68
CA GLN A 5 -18.24 -0.56 -4.34
C GLN A 5 -18.25 -0.81 -5.85
N ILE A 6 -17.10 -0.64 -6.50
CA ILE A 6 -16.97 -0.89 -7.95
C ILE A 6 -17.12 -2.38 -8.26
N ALA A 7 -16.53 -3.26 -7.46
CA ALA A 7 -16.72 -4.71 -7.59
C ALA A 7 -18.23 -5.08 -7.53
N ALA A 8 -18.95 -4.55 -6.55
CA ALA A 8 -20.39 -4.79 -6.42
C ALA A 8 -21.19 -4.29 -7.64
N GLN A 9 -20.85 -3.11 -8.19
CA GLN A 9 -21.48 -2.59 -9.41
C GLN A 9 -21.22 -3.47 -10.65
N LEU A 10 -20.06 -4.17 -10.67
CA LEU A 10 -19.70 -5.12 -11.72
C LEU A 10 -20.21 -6.55 -11.47
N GLY A 11 -20.94 -6.78 -10.38
CA GLY A 11 -21.42 -8.11 -9.99
C GLY A 11 -20.32 -9.05 -9.47
N ILE A 12 -19.17 -8.50 -9.07
CA ILE A 12 -18.03 -9.27 -8.55
C ILE A 12 -18.12 -9.32 -7.03
N GLU A 13 -18.19 -10.54 -6.49
CA GLU A 13 -18.26 -10.76 -5.04
C GLU A 13 -16.92 -10.41 -4.38
N THR A 14 -16.98 -9.65 -3.28
CA THR A 14 -15.80 -9.33 -2.47
C THR A 14 -15.75 -10.24 -1.24
N LYS A 15 -14.71 -11.06 -1.16
CA LYS A 15 -14.44 -11.92 0.01
C LYS A 15 -13.37 -11.27 0.88
N MET A 16 -13.66 -11.13 2.18
CA MET A 16 -12.74 -10.60 3.17
C MET A 16 -12.51 -11.67 4.25
N VAL A 17 -11.26 -11.86 4.66
CA VAL A 17 -10.87 -12.75 5.75
C VAL A 17 -9.90 -11.98 6.65
N ASP A 18 -10.23 -11.85 7.92
CA ASP A 18 -9.42 -11.12 8.93
C ASP A 18 -8.98 -9.72 8.43
N GLY A 19 -9.93 -8.98 7.85
CA GLY A 19 -9.68 -7.64 7.30
C GLY A 19 -8.89 -7.60 5.99
N ARG A 20 -8.49 -8.76 5.45
CA ARG A 20 -7.73 -8.88 4.19
C ARG A 20 -8.62 -9.37 3.05
N ARG A 21 -8.43 -8.78 1.89
CA ARG A 21 -9.19 -9.13 0.69
C ARG A 21 -8.62 -10.37 0.02
N VAL A 22 -9.48 -11.38 -0.22
CA VAL A 22 -9.16 -12.44 -1.18
C VAL A 22 -9.23 -11.83 -2.58
N THR A 23 -8.16 -11.97 -3.34
CA THR A 23 -8.01 -11.33 -4.66
C THR A 23 -7.88 -12.40 -5.72
N ASP A 24 -9.00 -12.85 -6.26
CA ASP A 24 -9.03 -13.70 -7.45
C ASP A 24 -8.71 -12.88 -8.71
N ALA A 25 -8.71 -13.50 -9.88
CA ALA A 25 -8.35 -12.85 -11.14
C ALA A 25 -9.29 -11.69 -11.50
N GLU A 26 -10.59 -11.81 -11.24
CA GLU A 26 -11.55 -10.73 -11.51
C GLU A 26 -11.40 -9.58 -10.51
N MET A 27 -11.21 -9.90 -9.24
CA MET A 27 -10.94 -8.89 -8.22
C MET A 27 -9.59 -8.19 -8.44
N LEU A 28 -8.57 -8.89 -8.96
CA LEU A 28 -7.30 -8.27 -9.34
C LEU A 28 -7.50 -7.19 -10.41
N LYS A 29 -8.31 -7.45 -11.43
CA LYS A 29 -8.67 -6.44 -12.44
C LYS A 29 -9.32 -5.22 -11.80
N VAL A 30 -10.27 -5.42 -10.88
CA VAL A 30 -10.94 -4.33 -10.16
C VAL A 30 -9.94 -3.51 -9.35
N VAL A 31 -9.11 -4.14 -8.52
CA VAL A 31 -8.15 -3.39 -7.69
C VAL A 31 -7.11 -2.68 -8.53
N THR A 32 -6.70 -3.26 -9.66
CA THR A 32 -5.79 -2.61 -10.63
C THR A 32 -6.43 -1.35 -11.21
N MET A 33 -7.65 -1.43 -11.73
CA MET A 33 -8.36 -0.26 -12.27
C MET A 33 -8.59 0.81 -11.20
N VAL A 34 -8.99 0.41 -10.00
CA VAL A 34 -9.35 1.34 -8.93
C VAL A 34 -8.10 1.96 -8.29
N TYR A 35 -7.14 1.14 -7.87
CA TYR A 35 -5.98 1.65 -7.12
C TYR A 35 -4.92 2.24 -8.05
N GLY A 36 -4.55 1.54 -9.13
CA GLY A 36 -3.56 2.01 -10.10
C GLY A 36 -4.08 3.11 -11.02
N GLY A 37 -5.38 3.08 -11.34
CA GLY A 37 -6.05 4.06 -12.19
C GLY A 37 -6.74 5.14 -11.38
N LEU A 38 -8.00 4.91 -10.99
CA LEU A 38 -8.91 5.92 -10.46
C LEU A 38 -8.32 6.68 -9.24
N VAL A 39 -7.95 5.97 -8.20
CA VAL A 39 -7.49 6.60 -6.95
C VAL A 39 -6.13 7.26 -7.14
N ASN A 40 -5.17 6.52 -7.69
CA ASN A 40 -3.82 7.01 -7.91
C ASN A 40 -3.82 8.30 -8.77
N LYS A 41 -4.46 8.27 -9.93
CA LYS A 41 -4.47 9.40 -10.84
C LYS A 41 -5.31 10.58 -10.32
N SER A 42 -6.35 10.32 -9.55
CA SER A 42 -7.10 11.39 -8.88
C SER A 42 -6.23 12.13 -7.84
N ILE A 43 -5.41 11.40 -7.08
CA ILE A 43 -4.47 12.01 -6.12
C ILE A 43 -3.42 12.84 -6.88
N VAL A 44 -2.82 12.27 -7.92
CA VAL A 44 -1.83 12.98 -8.75
C VAL A 44 -2.41 14.27 -9.31
N ALA A 45 -3.61 14.23 -9.89
CA ALA A 45 -4.27 15.42 -10.45
C ALA A 45 -4.50 16.51 -9.38
N GLN A 46 -4.91 16.12 -8.17
CA GLN A 46 -5.11 17.08 -7.07
C GLN A 46 -3.78 17.68 -6.57
N LEU A 47 -2.69 16.91 -6.57
CA LEU A 47 -1.36 17.40 -6.20
C LEU A 47 -0.81 18.35 -7.27
N GLN A 48 -0.96 18.03 -8.56
CA GLN A 48 -0.57 18.91 -9.66
C GLN A 48 -1.32 20.25 -9.60
N ALA A 49 -2.61 20.23 -9.27
CA ALA A 49 -3.40 21.47 -9.08
C ALA A 49 -2.88 22.36 -7.92
N ARG A 50 -2.02 21.82 -7.06
CA ARG A 50 -1.34 22.51 -5.96
C ARG A 50 0.13 22.81 -6.25
N ASN A 51 0.56 22.69 -7.51
CA ASN A 51 1.94 22.83 -7.97
C ASN A 51 2.93 21.84 -7.30
N ILE A 52 2.45 20.66 -6.92
CA ILE A 52 3.26 19.56 -6.44
C ILE A 52 3.49 18.61 -7.62
N ASN A 53 4.76 18.46 -8.04
CA ASN A 53 5.13 17.62 -9.16
C ASN A 53 5.05 16.13 -8.77
N ALA A 54 3.83 15.58 -8.82
CA ALA A 54 3.53 14.22 -8.41
C ALA A 54 3.49 13.24 -9.60
N MET A 55 3.96 12.02 -9.38
CA MET A 55 3.89 10.91 -10.33
C MET A 55 3.25 9.70 -9.67
N GLY A 56 2.21 9.15 -10.30
CA GLY A 56 1.54 7.95 -9.83
C GLY A 56 2.24 6.69 -10.36
N LEU A 57 2.56 5.80 -9.45
CA LEU A 57 3.32 4.57 -9.69
C LEU A 57 2.63 3.37 -9.01
N THR A 58 2.96 2.20 -9.50
CA THR A 58 2.81 0.89 -8.84
C THR A 58 4.19 0.33 -8.54
N GLY A 59 4.29 -0.79 -7.86
CA GLY A 59 5.55 -1.49 -7.67
C GLY A 59 6.16 -2.03 -8.97
N ALA A 60 5.33 -2.26 -10.01
CA ALA A 60 5.77 -2.72 -11.32
C ALA A 60 6.49 -1.64 -12.13
N ASP A 61 6.14 -0.36 -11.89
CA ASP A 61 6.80 0.75 -12.58
C ASP A 61 8.26 0.82 -12.16
N LEU A 62 9.16 0.83 -13.14
CA LEU A 62 10.61 0.81 -12.93
C LEU A 62 11.12 -0.38 -12.08
N ASP A 63 10.35 -1.46 -11.94
CA ASP A 63 10.71 -2.60 -11.09
C ASP A 63 11.05 -2.17 -9.64
N ILE A 64 10.22 -1.25 -9.10
CA ILE A 64 10.49 -0.65 -7.78
C ILE A 64 10.19 -1.61 -6.64
N ILE A 65 9.08 -2.39 -6.72
CA ILE A 65 8.69 -3.31 -5.66
C ILE A 65 8.41 -4.69 -6.24
N LEU A 66 9.34 -5.60 -6.06
CA LEU A 66 9.20 -7.01 -6.35
C LEU A 66 8.54 -7.72 -5.16
N SER A 67 7.62 -8.63 -5.45
CA SER A 67 6.89 -9.42 -4.46
C SER A 67 6.71 -10.84 -4.96
N HIS A 68 6.49 -11.78 -4.06
CA HIS A 68 5.98 -13.09 -4.43
C HIS A 68 4.50 -13.22 -4.06
N LYS A 69 3.80 -14.12 -4.76
CA LYS A 69 2.43 -14.48 -4.41
C LYS A 69 2.41 -15.13 -3.03
N ARG A 70 1.53 -14.62 -2.14
CA ARG A 70 1.37 -15.18 -0.79
C ARG A 70 1.04 -16.66 -0.86
N GLN A 71 1.77 -17.46 -0.10
CA GLN A 71 1.50 -18.89 0.01
C GLN A 71 0.24 -19.15 0.85
N PRO A 72 -0.62 -20.10 0.44
CA PRO A 72 -1.79 -20.47 1.23
C PRO A 72 -1.39 -21.01 2.62
N ASN A 73 -1.98 -20.43 3.70
CA ASN A 73 -1.77 -20.93 5.06
C ASN A 73 -2.85 -20.41 6.04
N PRO A 74 -3.91 -21.13 6.33
CA PRO A 74 -4.55 -22.21 5.53
C PRO A 74 -5.33 -21.65 4.34
N ILE A 75 -5.48 -20.32 4.22
CA ILE A 75 -6.35 -19.64 3.25
C ILE A 75 -5.52 -19.23 2.03
N ASP A 76 -6.00 -19.57 0.83
CA ASP A 76 -5.50 -18.99 -0.41
C ASP A 76 -6.11 -17.60 -0.62
N PHE A 77 -5.30 -16.56 -0.51
CA PHE A 77 -5.71 -15.19 -0.76
C PHE A 77 -5.68 -14.79 -2.25
N GLY A 78 -5.31 -15.72 -3.15
CA GLY A 78 -5.23 -15.47 -4.59
C GLY A 78 -4.02 -14.60 -4.97
N PHE A 79 -4.25 -13.55 -5.75
CA PHE A 79 -3.22 -12.63 -6.22
C PHE A 79 -2.84 -11.56 -5.18
N VAL A 80 -2.55 -12.01 -3.97
CA VAL A 80 -2.00 -11.15 -2.90
C VAL A 80 -0.49 -11.29 -2.87
N GLY A 81 0.23 -10.16 -2.77
CA GLY A 81 1.67 -10.11 -2.74
C GLY A 81 2.25 -9.90 -1.35
N ASP A 82 3.36 -10.56 -1.08
CA ASP A 82 4.27 -10.27 0.03
C ASP A 82 5.56 -9.69 -0.55
N VAL A 83 6.02 -8.56 -0.01
CA VAL A 83 7.15 -7.81 -0.57
C VAL A 83 8.46 -8.55 -0.32
N ASP A 84 9.21 -8.79 -1.40
CA ASP A 84 10.55 -9.38 -1.33
C ASP A 84 11.63 -8.31 -1.34
N LYS A 85 11.44 -7.28 -2.17
CA LYS A 85 12.46 -6.25 -2.39
C LYS A 85 11.85 -4.93 -2.82
N VAL A 86 12.42 -3.84 -2.30
CA VAL A 86 12.17 -2.48 -2.80
C VAL A 86 13.48 -1.91 -3.34
N ASP A 87 13.48 -1.40 -4.57
CA ASP A 87 14.63 -0.69 -5.14
C ASP A 87 14.66 0.78 -4.64
N GLY A 88 15.17 0.96 -3.43
CA GLY A 88 15.31 2.27 -2.81
C GLY A 88 16.21 3.21 -3.59
N LYS A 89 17.22 2.68 -4.34
CA LYS A 89 18.11 3.50 -5.16
C LYS A 89 17.37 4.15 -6.32
N ARG A 90 16.57 3.38 -7.09
CA ARG A 90 15.76 3.92 -8.18
C ARG A 90 14.74 4.93 -7.67
N LEU A 91 14.10 4.62 -6.55
CA LEU A 91 13.13 5.52 -5.95
C LEU A 91 13.78 6.82 -5.46
N ALA A 92 14.97 6.76 -4.83
CA ALA A 92 15.74 7.94 -4.43
C ALA A 92 16.17 8.78 -5.64
N GLN A 93 16.58 8.15 -6.74
CA GLN A 93 16.90 8.84 -7.98
C GLN A 93 15.68 9.59 -8.53
N LEU A 94 14.49 8.97 -8.53
CA LEU A 94 13.27 9.63 -8.97
C LEU A 94 12.93 10.84 -8.08
N ILE A 95 13.00 10.68 -6.76
CA ILE A 95 12.76 11.75 -5.79
C ILE A 95 13.75 12.89 -5.98
N SER A 96 15.01 12.61 -6.28
CA SER A 96 16.05 13.62 -6.47
C SER A 96 15.78 14.55 -7.66
N THR A 97 14.93 14.17 -8.60
CA THR A 97 14.46 15.04 -9.71
C THR A 97 13.32 15.98 -9.33
N GLY A 98 12.93 16.02 -8.06
CA GLY A 98 11.81 16.84 -7.57
C GLY A 98 10.43 16.22 -7.80
N ILE A 99 10.36 14.93 -8.11
CA ILE A 99 9.11 14.20 -8.27
C ILE A 99 8.66 13.65 -6.91
N VAL A 100 7.38 13.80 -6.61
CA VAL A 100 6.71 13.16 -5.46
C VAL A 100 6.03 11.87 -5.94
N PRO A 101 6.57 10.68 -5.63
CA PRO A 101 5.98 9.41 -6.06
C PRO A 101 4.72 9.10 -5.23
N ILE A 102 3.64 8.73 -5.91
CA ILE A 102 2.38 8.29 -5.30
C ILE A 102 2.21 6.80 -5.62
N MET A 103 2.54 5.95 -4.66
CA MET A 103 2.50 4.50 -4.84
C MET A 103 1.09 3.96 -4.66
N ALA A 104 0.58 3.23 -5.66
CA ALA A 104 -0.61 2.41 -5.50
C ALA A 104 -0.24 1.06 -4.83
N PRO A 105 -1.17 0.41 -4.09
CA PRO A 105 -0.89 -0.85 -3.38
C PRO A 105 -0.93 -2.06 -4.33
N LEU A 106 -0.13 -1.97 -5.40
CA LEU A 106 0.05 -2.98 -6.43
C LEU A 106 1.54 -3.21 -6.62
N THR A 107 1.95 -4.47 -6.58
CA THR A 107 3.32 -4.92 -6.83
C THR A 107 3.33 -5.91 -8.00
N HIS A 108 4.47 -6.50 -8.32
CA HIS A 108 4.60 -7.51 -9.36
C HIS A 108 5.51 -8.65 -8.92
N ASP A 109 5.39 -9.80 -9.60
CA ASP A 109 6.16 -11.01 -9.28
C ASP A 109 7.43 -11.20 -10.15
N GLY A 110 7.69 -10.30 -11.10
CA GLY A 110 8.78 -10.42 -12.07
C GLY A 110 8.47 -11.37 -13.23
N GLU A 111 7.33 -12.07 -13.18
CA GLU A 111 6.89 -13.03 -14.21
C GLU A 111 5.74 -12.49 -15.08
N GLY A 112 5.38 -11.22 -14.89
CA GLY A 112 4.33 -10.54 -15.66
C GLY A 112 2.99 -10.44 -14.96
N ASN A 113 2.88 -10.86 -13.69
CA ASN A 113 1.64 -10.75 -12.93
C ASN A 113 1.72 -9.58 -11.95
N LEU A 114 0.59 -8.87 -11.80
CA LEU A 114 0.39 -7.92 -10.72
C LEU A 114 -0.12 -8.63 -9.46
N LEU A 115 0.22 -8.07 -8.32
CA LEU A 115 -0.21 -8.55 -7.00
C LEU A 115 -0.81 -7.40 -6.20
N ASN A 116 -1.95 -7.67 -5.54
CA ASN A 116 -2.56 -6.75 -4.58
C ASN A 116 -1.80 -6.85 -3.26
N THR A 117 -1.15 -5.79 -2.83
CA THR A 117 -0.29 -5.77 -1.65
C THR A 117 -0.82 -4.77 -0.62
N ASN A 118 -0.65 -5.08 0.66
CA ASN A 118 -1.09 -4.18 1.74
C ASN A 118 -0.34 -2.84 1.68
N ALA A 119 -1.07 -1.73 1.70
CA ALA A 119 -0.50 -0.39 1.58
C ALA A 119 0.43 -0.03 2.74
N ASP A 120 0.10 -0.44 3.97
CA ASP A 120 0.93 -0.17 5.15
C ASP A 120 2.25 -0.95 5.08
N THR A 121 2.20 -2.19 4.56
CA THR A 121 3.40 -2.99 4.28
C THR A 121 4.29 -2.28 3.25
N ILE A 122 3.71 -1.81 2.14
CA ILE A 122 4.46 -1.05 1.12
C ILE A 122 5.08 0.20 1.74
N ALA A 123 4.32 0.97 2.52
CA ALA A 123 4.83 2.18 3.15
C ALA A 123 6.03 1.89 4.08
N GLY A 124 5.94 0.83 4.88
CA GLY A 124 7.03 0.39 5.76
C GLY A 124 8.27 -0.07 5.00
N GLU A 125 8.09 -0.91 3.95
CA GLU A 125 9.21 -1.42 3.17
C GLU A 125 9.88 -0.32 2.32
N VAL A 126 9.09 0.60 1.74
CA VAL A 126 9.63 1.79 1.06
C VAL A 126 10.40 2.68 2.02
N ALA A 127 9.86 2.94 3.22
CA ALA A 127 10.56 3.73 4.23
C ALA A 127 11.91 3.10 4.59
N LYS A 128 11.97 1.79 4.85
CA LYS A 128 13.22 1.05 5.11
C LYS A 128 14.21 1.17 3.94
N ALA A 129 13.75 0.96 2.71
CA ALA A 129 14.59 0.99 1.52
C ALA A 129 15.20 2.39 1.24
N LEU A 130 14.56 3.44 1.72
CA LEU A 130 15.03 4.83 1.56
C LEU A 130 15.97 5.29 2.68
N THR A 131 16.09 4.59 3.80
CA THR A 131 16.96 5.00 4.93
C THR A 131 18.44 5.22 4.56
N PRO A 132 19.03 4.51 3.56
CA PRO A 132 20.40 4.81 3.13
C PRO A 132 20.57 6.17 2.42
N TYR A 133 19.47 6.79 1.98
CA TYR A 133 19.47 8.01 1.17
C TYR A 133 18.88 9.22 1.89
N TYR A 134 18.01 9.01 2.87
CA TYR A 134 17.23 10.05 3.55
C TYR A 134 17.03 9.75 5.03
N ASN A 135 16.89 10.80 5.84
CA ASN A 135 16.26 10.67 7.16
C ASN A 135 14.75 10.51 6.97
N ILE A 136 14.22 9.38 7.39
CA ILE A 136 12.82 9.03 7.14
C ILE A 136 11.94 9.28 8.36
N SER A 137 10.80 9.94 8.12
CA SER A 137 9.66 9.96 9.04
C SER A 137 8.47 9.30 8.35
N LEU A 138 7.99 8.17 8.88
CA LEU A 138 6.82 7.47 8.36
C LEU A 138 5.58 7.93 9.11
N ILE A 139 4.60 8.44 8.37
CA ILE A 139 3.33 8.94 8.92
C ILE A 139 2.20 8.08 8.36
N PHE A 140 1.44 7.44 9.25
CA PHE A 140 0.21 6.74 8.89
C PHE A 140 -1.00 7.64 9.16
N CYS A 141 -1.85 7.79 8.14
CA CYS A 141 -3.13 8.49 8.26
C CYS A 141 -4.27 7.46 8.22
N PHE A 142 -5.05 7.36 9.28
CA PHE A 142 -6.18 6.43 9.40
C PHE A 142 -7.37 7.09 10.14
N GLU A 143 -8.51 6.40 10.19
CA GLU A 143 -9.79 6.96 10.67
C GLU A 143 -9.83 7.17 12.19
N LYS A 144 -8.95 6.53 12.96
CA LYS A 144 -8.87 6.66 14.43
C LYS A 144 -7.88 7.75 14.84
N ALA A 145 -8.02 8.27 16.04
CA ALA A 145 -7.16 9.34 16.57
C ALA A 145 -5.70 8.90 16.80
N GLY A 146 -5.46 7.60 16.90
CA GLY A 146 -4.13 7.03 17.12
C GLY A 146 -4.19 5.53 17.38
N VAL A 147 -3.08 4.95 17.81
CA VAL A 147 -3.07 3.62 18.40
C VAL A 147 -3.75 3.71 19.75
N MET A 148 -4.78 2.90 19.97
CA MET A 148 -5.59 2.93 21.20
C MET A 148 -5.32 1.69 22.04
N GLN A 149 -5.38 1.83 23.35
CA GLN A 149 -5.26 0.71 24.26
C GLN A 149 -6.56 -0.12 24.26
N ASP A 150 -7.71 0.54 24.13
CA ASP A 150 -9.03 -0.05 23.94
C ASP A 150 -9.65 0.56 22.68
N ILE A 151 -10.04 -0.30 21.72
CA ILE A 151 -10.58 0.14 20.43
C ILE A 151 -11.94 0.84 20.54
N ASP A 152 -12.66 0.58 21.62
CA ASP A 152 -13.99 1.15 21.90
C ASP A 152 -13.92 2.42 22.75
N ASP A 153 -12.74 2.77 23.31
CA ASP A 153 -12.48 3.98 24.08
C ASP A 153 -11.60 4.98 23.29
N GLU A 154 -12.23 6.02 22.74
CA GLU A 154 -11.54 7.04 21.93
C GLU A 154 -10.54 7.88 22.75
N GLU A 155 -10.62 7.89 24.08
CA GLU A 155 -9.68 8.59 24.95
C GLU A 155 -8.46 7.73 25.33
N SER A 156 -8.48 6.43 24.99
CA SER A 156 -7.39 5.48 25.28
C SER A 156 -6.19 5.58 24.34
N VAL A 157 -6.03 6.68 23.60
CA VAL A 157 -4.93 6.87 22.64
C VAL A 157 -3.59 6.81 23.37
N ILE A 158 -2.69 5.96 22.86
CA ILE A 158 -1.32 5.84 23.34
C ILE A 158 -0.46 6.90 22.63
N PRO A 159 -0.05 7.97 23.31
CA PRO A 159 0.61 9.10 22.66
C PRO A 159 2.05 8.80 22.22
N HIS A 160 2.68 7.81 22.83
CA HIS A 160 4.05 7.42 22.52
C HIS A 160 4.29 5.94 22.76
N ILE A 161 4.77 5.25 21.73
CA ILE A 161 5.13 3.82 21.79
C ILE A 161 6.59 3.70 21.37
N ASN A 162 7.47 3.34 22.29
CA ASN A 162 8.83 2.91 21.96
C ASN A 162 8.90 1.39 21.81
N ALA A 163 10.04 0.87 21.35
CA ALA A 163 10.22 -0.57 21.12
C ALA A 163 9.94 -1.42 22.38
N ALA A 164 10.28 -0.93 23.56
CA ALA A 164 10.03 -1.64 24.84
C ALA A 164 8.55 -1.62 25.23
N ALA A 165 7.82 -0.55 24.91
CA ALA A 165 6.37 -0.46 25.10
C ALA A 165 5.63 -1.34 24.10
N PHE A 166 6.05 -1.34 22.83
CA PHE A 166 5.47 -2.18 21.76
C PHE A 166 5.53 -3.67 22.09
N ASN A 167 6.63 -4.14 22.65
CA ASN A 167 6.78 -5.57 23.05
C ASN A 167 5.92 -5.97 24.26
N ARG A 168 5.19 -5.05 24.87
CA ARG A 168 4.30 -5.29 26.01
C ARG A 168 2.82 -5.13 25.68
N LEU A 169 2.50 -4.63 24.48
CA LEU A 169 1.16 -4.59 23.90
C LEU A 169 0.78 -5.94 23.29
#